data_64bff9c28a471cecc0b0136178dcbe95
#
_entry.id   64bff9c28a471cecc0b0136178dcbe95
#
_cell.length_a   1.000
_cell.length_b   1.000
_cell.length_c   1.000
_cell.angle_alpha   90.00
_cell.angle_beta   90.00
_cell.angle_gamma   90.00
#
_symmetry.space_group_name_H-M   'P 1'
#
loop_
_entity.id
_entity.type
_entity.pdbx_description
1 polymer ?
#
loop_
_entity_poly.entity_id
_entity_poly.type
_entity_poly.pdbx_seq_one_letter_code
_entity_poly.pdbx_strand_id
1 'polypeptide(L)'
;PEEVIMKIKSNLTENFYSKDEIVKYLKEIEIDYEELIFHENIASLGFTVTNNYIFTKKIDNMSEYLEEILLKKDFCTLNSVKKKVPRGSGFEAVFYKLRQGYKLLKINENKYLKIEYLNQFGVTEETIIDFLQKISETDIKYYNTFSLKNKNFNHEIFNLEYDEYFYDKIIKVSKKKEYILLNNNNVIFVNEIEKGVDYFKEFVKEKLERKAFINIYDLIGNFEEKFGLKDLKEAKIIEKIRKSGFYYTNITGNIYKNIYEYKERIMKL
;
A
#
# COMPACT_ATOMS: atom_id res chain seq x y z
N PRO A 1 -35.94 14.32 31.96
CA PRO A 1 -35.37 13.94 30.64
C PRO A 1 -34.17 14.79 30.27
N GLU A 2 -34.26 16.14 30.31
CA GLU A 2 -33.17 17.06 29.89
C GLU A 2 -31.91 16.96 30.78
N GLU A 3 -32.05 16.81 32.08
CA GLU A 3 -30.93 16.64 33.01
C GLU A 3 -30.15 15.34 32.74
N VAL A 4 -30.86 14.27 32.41
CA VAL A 4 -30.24 12.98 32.03
C VAL A 4 -29.45 13.12 30.72
N ILE A 5 -30.02 13.80 29.74
CA ILE A 5 -29.39 14.11 28.45
C ILE A 5 -28.12 14.92 28.65
N MET A 6 -28.17 15.97 29.47
CA MET A 6 -26.97 16.77 29.79
C MET A 6 -25.90 15.96 30.51
N LYS A 7 -26.29 15.10 31.44
CA LYS A 7 -25.37 14.24 32.19
C LYS A 7 -24.67 13.23 31.27
N ILE A 8 -25.39 12.65 30.31
CA ILE A 8 -24.80 11.77 29.31
C ILE A 8 -23.83 12.52 28.41
N LYS A 9 -24.21 13.66 27.86
CA LYS A 9 -23.34 14.47 27.00
C LYS A 9 -22.08 14.94 27.70
N SER A 10 -22.14 15.32 28.97
CA SER A 10 -20.98 15.80 29.72
C SER A 10 -19.96 14.72 30.08
N ASN A 11 -20.41 13.46 30.15
CA ASN A 11 -19.54 12.33 30.55
C ASN A 11 -19.02 11.52 29.37
N LEU A 12 -19.65 11.58 28.19
CA LEU A 12 -19.18 10.92 26.98
C LEU A 12 -18.23 11.85 26.20
N THR A 13 -16.95 11.75 26.51
CA THR A 13 -15.90 12.63 25.96
C THR A 13 -15.23 12.08 24.70
N GLU A 14 -15.33 10.78 24.46
CA GLU A 14 -14.76 10.14 23.27
C GLU A 14 -15.67 10.33 22.05
N ASN A 15 -15.09 10.22 20.86
CA ASN A 15 -15.85 10.37 19.59
C ASN A 15 -16.85 9.25 19.34
N PHE A 16 -16.60 8.07 19.90
CA PHE A 16 -17.49 6.91 19.80
C PHE A 16 -17.25 5.94 20.96
N TYR A 17 -18.26 5.12 21.24
CA TYR A 17 -18.24 4.05 22.23
C TYR A 17 -18.82 2.79 21.61
N SER A 18 -18.37 1.61 22.04
CA SER A 18 -19.08 0.37 21.77
C SER A 18 -20.40 0.34 22.53
N LYS A 19 -21.35 -0.45 22.06
CA LYS A 19 -22.64 -0.61 22.79
C LYS A 19 -22.43 -1.13 24.21
N ASP A 20 -21.47 -2.05 24.41
CA ASP A 20 -21.17 -2.62 25.74
C ASP A 20 -20.64 -1.56 26.71
N GLU A 21 -19.76 -0.64 26.24
CA GLU A 21 -19.29 0.49 27.06
C GLU A 21 -20.41 1.42 27.46
N ILE A 22 -21.33 1.72 26.52
CA ILE A 22 -22.50 2.55 26.81
C ILE A 22 -23.44 1.83 27.79
N VAL A 23 -23.74 0.53 27.59
CA VAL A 23 -24.57 -0.24 28.52
C VAL A 23 -24.01 -0.22 29.92
N LYS A 24 -22.70 -0.42 30.05
CA LYS A 24 -22.02 -0.36 31.35
C LYS A 24 -22.15 1.00 32.01
N TYR A 25 -21.87 2.07 31.27
CA TYR A 25 -21.98 3.44 31.75
C TYR A 25 -23.41 3.79 32.19
N LEU A 26 -24.41 3.44 31.38
CA LEU A 26 -25.82 3.73 31.69
C LEU A 26 -26.30 2.99 32.95
N LYS A 27 -25.84 1.76 33.18
CA LYS A 27 -26.10 1.03 34.41
C LYS A 27 -25.52 1.75 35.64
N GLU A 28 -24.33 2.33 35.52
CA GLU A 28 -23.68 3.09 36.60
C GLU A 28 -24.48 4.35 36.98
N ILE A 29 -25.22 4.93 36.06
CA ILE A 29 -26.05 6.12 36.29
C ILE A 29 -27.56 5.80 36.41
N GLU A 30 -27.91 4.51 36.56
CA GLU A 30 -29.27 4.02 36.75
C GLU A 30 -30.23 4.37 35.60
N ILE A 31 -29.76 4.39 34.37
CA ILE A 31 -30.58 4.63 33.17
C ILE A 31 -30.73 3.31 32.39
N ASP A 32 -31.95 3.02 31.95
CA ASP A 32 -32.22 1.88 31.08
C ASP A 32 -31.66 2.14 29.67
N TYR A 33 -30.82 1.24 29.19
CA TYR A 33 -30.21 1.31 27.87
C TYR A 33 -31.24 1.22 26.75
N GLU A 34 -32.29 0.41 26.92
CA GLU A 34 -33.37 0.26 25.92
C GLU A 34 -34.20 1.52 25.76
N GLU A 35 -34.41 2.27 26.84
CA GLU A 35 -35.09 3.59 26.77
C GLU A 35 -34.25 4.62 26.01
N LEU A 36 -32.91 4.53 26.07
CA LEU A 36 -32.03 5.47 25.39
C LEU A 36 -31.89 5.19 23.89
N ILE A 37 -32.01 3.91 23.49
CA ILE A 37 -31.79 3.48 22.09
C ILE A 37 -32.99 3.75 21.20
N PHE A 38 -34.14 4.07 21.72
CA PHE A 38 -35.20 4.54 20.85
C PHE A 38 -34.71 5.70 20.00
N HIS A 39 -34.80 5.54 18.68
CA HIS A 39 -34.23 6.45 17.67
C HIS A 39 -34.47 7.94 17.95
N GLU A 40 -35.61 8.28 18.54
CA GLU A 40 -35.94 9.66 18.88
C GLU A 40 -35.12 10.24 20.02
N ASN A 41 -34.78 9.44 21.02
CA ASN A 41 -33.97 9.91 22.16
C ASN A 41 -32.51 10.11 21.79
N ILE A 42 -31.95 9.21 20.98
CA ILE A 42 -30.56 9.33 20.50
C ILE A 42 -30.42 10.47 19.48
N ALA A 43 -31.39 10.65 18.61
CA ALA A 43 -31.42 11.77 17.67
C ALA A 43 -31.47 13.11 18.41
N SER A 44 -32.22 13.21 19.53
CA SER A 44 -32.28 14.43 20.36
C SER A 44 -30.94 14.76 21.04
N LEU A 45 -30.09 13.75 21.32
CA LEU A 45 -28.73 13.90 21.80
C LEU A 45 -27.76 14.42 20.72
N GLY A 46 -28.14 14.31 19.43
CA GLY A 46 -27.26 14.57 18.30
C GLY A 46 -26.23 13.47 18.10
N PHE A 47 -26.53 12.23 18.52
CA PHE A 47 -25.67 11.05 18.36
C PHE A 47 -26.05 10.25 17.11
N THR A 48 -25.12 9.44 16.63
CA THR A 48 -25.35 8.49 15.54
C THR A 48 -25.14 7.06 16.05
N VAL A 49 -26.11 6.20 15.83
CA VAL A 49 -26.06 4.78 16.20
C VAL A 49 -25.80 3.92 14.98
N THR A 50 -24.85 3.01 15.10
CA THR A 50 -24.61 1.91 14.17
C THR A 50 -24.89 0.58 14.86
N ASN A 51 -24.73 -0.53 14.13
CA ASN A 51 -25.00 -1.86 14.72
C ASN A 51 -24.22 -2.15 16.00
N ASN A 52 -22.99 -1.65 16.13
CA ASN A 52 -22.09 -2.00 17.23
C ASN A 52 -21.54 -0.81 18.00
N TYR A 53 -21.76 0.42 17.53
CA TYR A 53 -21.18 1.63 18.10
C TYR A 53 -22.16 2.79 18.16
N ILE A 54 -21.93 3.66 19.11
CA ILE A 54 -22.61 4.94 19.24
C ILE A 54 -21.56 6.04 19.09
N PHE A 55 -21.79 6.95 18.16
CA PHE A 55 -20.96 8.15 17.98
C PHE A 55 -21.58 9.32 18.72
N THR A 56 -20.77 10.07 19.42
CA THR A 56 -21.19 11.24 20.22
C THR A 56 -21.45 12.48 19.38
N LYS A 57 -21.54 12.33 18.08
CA LYS A 57 -21.96 13.35 17.12
C LYS A 57 -22.85 12.79 16.03
N LYS A 58 -23.59 13.68 15.37
CA LYS A 58 -24.35 13.31 14.18
C LYS A 58 -23.40 13.05 13.02
N ILE A 59 -23.53 11.88 12.39
CA ILE A 59 -22.78 11.46 11.22
C ILE A 59 -23.80 11.11 10.13
N ASP A 60 -23.91 11.97 9.14
CA ASP A 60 -24.84 11.76 8.03
C ASP A 60 -24.26 10.78 7.00
N ASN A 61 -22.93 10.79 6.83
CA ASN A 61 -22.20 9.91 5.92
C ASN A 61 -20.93 9.37 6.59
N MET A 62 -20.91 8.07 6.88
CA MET A 62 -19.77 7.42 7.54
C MET A 62 -18.49 7.50 6.69
N SER A 63 -18.61 7.38 5.37
CA SER A 63 -17.42 7.45 4.49
C SER A 63 -16.78 8.84 4.51
N GLU A 64 -17.57 9.90 4.50
CA GLU A 64 -17.09 11.28 4.59
C GLU A 64 -16.43 11.55 5.96
N TYR A 65 -17.05 11.06 7.03
CA TYR A 65 -16.48 11.16 8.37
C TYR A 65 -15.12 10.48 8.49
N LEU A 66 -14.97 9.28 7.93
CA LEU A 66 -13.72 8.54 7.93
C LEU A 66 -12.66 9.23 7.05
N GLU A 67 -13.07 9.78 5.91
CA GLU A 67 -12.18 10.56 5.03
C GLU A 67 -11.68 11.82 5.77
N GLU A 68 -12.55 12.54 6.45
CA GLU A 68 -12.18 13.71 7.26
C GLU A 68 -11.15 13.35 8.35
N ILE A 69 -11.35 12.25 9.07
CA ILE A 69 -10.40 11.80 10.11
C ILE A 69 -9.03 11.49 9.49
N LEU A 70 -9.02 10.80 8.35
CA LEU A 70 -7.80 10.39 7.66
C LEU A 70 -7.02 11.59 7.11
N LEU A 71 -7.73 12.60 6.60
CA LEU A 71 -7.15 13.79 6.00
C LEU A 71 -6.99 14.98 6.96
N LYS A 72 -7.36 14.82 8.23
CA LYS A 72 -7.30 15.90 9.23
C LYS A 72 -5.88 16.44 9.48
N LYS A 73 -4.87 15.57 9.36
CA LYS A 73 -3.46 15.92 9.55
C LYS A 73 -2.68 15.66 8.27
N ASP A 74 -1.62 16.43 8.04
CA ASP A 74 -0.74 16.25 6.89
C ASP A 74 -0.07 14.87 6.87
N PHE A 75 0.18 14.32 8.05
CA PHE A 75 0.70 12.96 8.23
C PHE A 75 -0.21 12.15 9.14
N CYS A 76 -0.43 10.88 8.78
CA CYS A 76 -1.10 9.93 9.65
C CYS A 76 -0.34 8.60 9.71
N THR A 77 -0.41 7.92 10.86
CA THR A 77 0.00 6.54 10.97
C THR A 77 -1.24 5.65 11.00
N LEU A 78 -1.18 4.52 10.33
CA LEU A 78 -2.31 3.59 10.28
C LEU A 78 -2.78 3.20 11.68
N ASN A 79 -1.84 2.94 12.58
CA ASN A 79 -2.16 2.57 13.96
C ASN A 79 -2.83 3.70 14.74
N SER A 80 -2.43 4.96 14.54
CA SER A 80 -3.06 6.10 15.24
C SER A 80 -4.48 6.34 14.76
N VAL A 81 -4.77 6.07 13.49
CA VAL A 81 -6.11 6.23 12.92
C VAL A 81 -7.01 5.05 13.32
N LYS A 82 -6.51 3.82 13.25
CA LYS A 82 -7.28 2.62 13.67
C LYS A 82 -7.74 2.66 15.13
N LYS A 83 -7.04 3.40 15.98
CA LYS A 83 -7.49 3.65 17.37
C LYS A 83 -8.66 4.65 17.47
N LYS A 84 -8.88 5.44 16.43
CA LYS A 84 -9.89 6.52 16.41
C LYS A 84 -11.15 6.14 15.62
N VAL A 85 -11.19 4.96 15.03
CA VAL A 85 -12.29 4.47 14.22
C VAL A 85 -12.70 3.08 14.68
N PRO A 86 -14.01 2.82 14.77
CA PRO A 86 -14.50 1.52 15.20
C PRO A 86 -14.22 0.44 14.17
N ARG A 87 -14.03 -0.78 14.64
CA ARG A 87 -13.89 -1.96 13.77
C ARG A 87 -15.16 -2.15 12.94
N GLY A 88 -15.01 -2.49 11.67
CA GLY A 88 -16.17 -2.71 10.78
C GLY A 88 -16.87 -1.45 10.29
N SER A 89 -16.30 -0.26 10.52
CA SER A 89 -16.86 1.03 10.05
C SER A 89 -16.73 1.28 8.55
N GLY A 90 -16.11 0.38 7.79
CA GLY A 90 -15.77 0.62 6.38
C GLY A 90 -14.44 1.36 6.18
N PHE A 91 -13.68 1.54 7.25
CA PHE A 91 -12.38 2.25 7.24
C PHE A 91 -11.43 1.77 6.15
N GLU A 92 -11.27 0.45 5.99
CA GLU A 92 -10.34 -0.13 5.00
C GLU A 92 -10.73 0.25 3.56
N ALA A 93 -12.03 0.33 3.27
CA ALA A 93 -12.53 0.72 1.95
C ALA A 93 -12.23 2.21 1.65
N VAL A 94 -12.51 3.09 2.62
CA VAL A 94 -12.22 4.53 2.50
C VAL A 94 -10.72 4.77 2.38
N PHE A 95 -9.93 4.12 3.22
CA PHE A 95 -8.47 4.22 3.20
C PHE A 95 -7.88 3.76 1.85
N TYR A 96 -8.40 2.64 1.32
CA TYR A 96 -8.01 2.16 -0.01
C TYR A 96 -8.34 3.17 -1.10
N LYS A 97 -9.57 3.73 -1.09
CA LYS A 97 -10.02 4.75 -2.05
C LYS A 97 -9.11 5.99 -2.05
N LEU A 98 -8.76 6.49 -0.86
CA LEU A 98 -7.87 7.66 -0.73
C LEU A 98 -6.46 7.39 -1.29
N ARG A 99 -5.96 6.17 -1.12
CA ARG A 99 -4.68 5.77 -1.69
C ARG A 99 -4.73 5.63 -3.21
N GLN A 100 -5.82 5.10 -3.75
CA GLN A 100 -6.01 4.95 -5.21
C GLN A 100 -6.21 6.29 -5.91
N GLY A 101 -6.83 7.25 -5.24
CA GLY A 101 -7.01 8.62 -5.73
C GLY A 101 -5.85 9.55 -5.37
N TYR A 102 -4.69 9.04 -4.98
CA TYR A 102 -3.50 9.81 -4.60
C TYR A 102 -3.68 10.83 -3.47
N LYS A 103 -4.81 10.82 -2.77
CA LYS A 103 -5.04 11.71 -1.62
C LYS A 103 -4.18 11.35 -0.41
N LEU A 104 -3.80 10.08 -0.26
CA LEU A 104 -2.86 9.58 0.75
C LEU A 104 -1.73 8.79 0.10
N LEU A 105 -0.50 9.25 0.29
CA LEU A 105 0.72 8.62 -0.21
C LEU A 105 1.45 7.91 0.94
N LYS A 106 1.81 6.66 0.71
CA LYS A 106 2.60 5.89 1.67
C LYS A 106 4.07 6.29 1.61
N ILE A 107 4.63 6.78 2.71
CA ILE A 107 6.05 7.15 2.82
C ILE A 107 6.90 6.10 3.53
N ASN A 108 6.30 5.30 4.43
CA ASN A 108 6.95 4.09 4.98
C ASN A 108 5.88 3.06 5.38
N GLU A 109 6.25 1.97 6.07
CA GLU A 109 5.31 0.87 6.36
C GLU A 109 4.02 1.31 7.04
N ASN A 110 4.08 2.30 7.94
CA ASN A 110 2.95 2.72 8.77
C ASN A 110 2.57 4.19 8.62
N LYS A 111 3.36 5.00 7.87
CA LYS A 111 3.15 6.44 7.77
C LYS A 111 2.67 6.82 6.37
N TYR A 112 1.66 7.66 6.34
CA TYR A 112 1.04 8.19 5.14
C TYR A 112 1.06 9.71 5.18
N LEU A 113 1.25 10.29 4.01
CA LEU A 113 1.28 11.72 3.75
C LEU A 113 0.02 12.11 2.97
N LYS A 114 -0.65 13.17 3.40
CA LYS A 114 -1.70 13.80 2.62
C LYS A 114 -1.08 14.52 1.41
N ILE A 115 -1.57 14.25 0.20
CA ILE A 115 -1.01 14.85 -1.02
C ILE A 115 -1.02 16.38 -0.97
N GLU A 116 -2.07 16.98 -0.41
CA GLU A 116 -2.20 18.44 -0.28
C GLU A 116 -1.02 19.08 0.48
N TYR A 117 -0.34 18.31 1.34
CA TYR A 117 0.89 18.76 1.98
C TYR A 117 2.01 19.02 0.97
N LEU A 118 2.04 18.25 -0.13
CA LEU A 118 3.02 18.42 -1.20
C LEU A 118 2.70 19.61 -2.11
N ASN A 119 1.46 20.11 -2.11
CA ASN A 119 1.07 21.27 -2.92
C ASN A 119 1.91 22.50 -2.58
N GLN A 120 2.33 22.65 -1.32
CA GLN A 120 3.23 23.74 -0.91
C GLN A 120 4.62 23.67 -1.59
N PHE A 121 4.98 22.52 -2.14
CA PHE A 121 6.20 22.27 -2.90
C PHE A 121 5.95 22.18 -4.41
N GLY A 122 4.76 22.57 -4.88
CA GLY A 122 4.38 22.54 -6.30
C GLY A 122 4.00 21.16 -6.83
N VAL A 123 3.83 20.15 -5.96
CA VAL A 123 3.45 18.79 -6.38
C VAL A 123 1.98 18.54 -6.11
N THR A 124 1.22 18.42 -7.18
CA THR A 124 -0.22 18.14 -7.19
C THR A 124 -0.52 16.74 -7.74
N GLU A 125 -1.79 16.35 -7.78
CA GLU A 125 -2.22 15.13 -8.46
C GLU A 125 -1.84 15.15 -9.95
N GLU A 126 -1.96 16.30 -10.60
CA GLU A 126 -1.59 16.49 -12.00
C GLU A 126 -0.09 16.26 -12.22
N THR A 127 0.76 16.76 -11.32
CA THR A 127 2.21 16.49 -11.34
C THR A 127 2.52 15.01 -11.27
N ILE A 128 1.76 14.26 -10.44
CA ILE A 128 1.92 12.80 -10.32
C ILE A 128 1.46 12.10 -11.60
N ILE A 129 0.36 12.52 -12.19
CA ILE A 129 -0.15 11.95 -13.45
C ILE A 129 0.85 12.20 -14.59
N ASP A 130 1.37 13.43 -14.72
CA ASP A 130 2.40 13.77 -15.69
C ASP A 130 3.69 12.92 -15.51
N PHE A 131 4.12 12.75 -14.27
CA PHE A 131 5.25 11.88 -13.94
C PHE A 131 5.06 10.44 -14.45
N LEU A 132 3.89 9.86 -14.19
CA LEU A 132 3.56 8.50 -14.65
C LEU A 132 3.43 8.40 -16.17
N GLN A 133 2.87 9.42 -16.80
CA GLN A 133 2.75 9.49 -18.25
C GLN A 133 4.15 9.57 -18.91
N LYS A 134 5.01 10.44 -18.45
CA LYS A 134 6.39 10.55 -18.96
C LYS A 134 7.19 9.28 -18.82
N ILE A 135 6.99 8.53 -17.73
CA ILE A 135 7.59 7.19 -17.59
C ILE A 135 7.07 6.25 -18.69
N SER A 136 5.76 6.27 -18.98
CA SER A 136 5.16 5.39 -19.98
C SER A 136 5.62 5.68 -21.41
N GLU A 137 6.10 6.88 -21.66
CA GLU A 137 6.64 7.32 -22.96
C GLU A 137 8.12 6.91 -23.16
N THR A 138 8.77 6.35 -22.13
CA THR A 138 10.15 5.86 -22.25
C THR A 138 10.21 4.46 -22.89
N ASP A 139 11.29 4.16 -23.61
CA ASP A 139 11.58 2.81 -24.14
C ASP A 139 12.09 1.83 -23.05
N ILE A 140 11.91 2.17 -21.78
CA ILE A 140 12.44 1.40 -20.67
C ILE A 140 11.43 0.33 -20.26
N LYS A 141 11.64 -0.91 -20.65
CA LYS A 141 10.74 -2.03 -20.34
C LYS A 141 10.65 -2.33 -18.84
N TYR A 142 11.78 -2.42 -18.15
CA TYR A 142 11.87 -2.72 -16.72
C TYR A 142 12.53 -1.56 -15.97
N TYR A 143 11.89 -1.04 -14.94
CA TYR A 143 12.37 0.13 -14.22
C TYR A 143 11.92 0.15 -12.74
N ASN A 144 12.58 0.96 -11.98
CA ASN A 144 12.17 1.57 -10.72
C ASN A 144 12.79 2.98 -10.66
N THR A 145 12.53 3.75 -9.63
CA THR A 145 13.03 5.13 -9.55
C THR A 145 14.55 5.22 -9.63
N PHE A 146 15.27 4.31 -8.97
CA PHE A 146 16.73 4.24 -9.03
C PHE A 146 17.22 4.07 -10.48
N SER A 147 16.68 3.09 -11.19
CA SER A 147 17.08 2.82 -12.58
C SER A 147 16.67 3.93 -13.57
N LEU A 148 15.58 4.62 -13.31
CA LEU A 148 15.15 5.80 -14.11
C LEU A 148 16.16 6.93 -13.96
N LYS A 149 16.57 7.27 -12.72
CA LYS A 149 17.58 8.30 -12.46
C LYS A 149 18.92 7.95 -13.11
N ASN A 150 19.35 6.71 -13.01
CA ASN A 150 20.60 6.24 -13.65
C ASN A 150 20.57 6.30 -15.19
N LYS A 151 19.39 6.35 -15.79
CA LYS A 151 19.19 6.55 -17.23
C LYS A 151 18.93 8.02 -17.59
N ASN A 152 19.23 8.94 -16.69
CA ASN A 152 19.03 10.38 -16.85
C ASN A 152 17.55 10.77 -17.06
N PHE A 153 16.60 9.93 -16.64
CA PHE A 153 15.21 10.34 -16.59
C PHE A 153 15.05 11.42 -15.52
N ASN A 154 14.56 12.58 -15.92
CA ASN A 154 14.36 13.71 -15.03
C ASN A 154 12.91 14.15 -15.01
N HIS A 155 12.42 14.52 -13.84
CA HIS A 155 11.09 15.08 -13.64
C HIS A 155 11.09 16.00 -12.42
N GLU A 156 10.29 17.06 -12.45
CA GLU A 156 10.22 18.05 -11.35
C GLU A 156 9.84 17.46 -9.99
N ILE A 157 9.11 16.34 -9.96
CA ILE A 157 8.75 15.64 -8.72
C ILE A 157 9.99 15.24 -7.90
N PHE A 158 11.14 15.06 -8.53
CA PHE A 158 12.39 14.71 -7.86
C PHE A 158 12.99 15.88 -7.07
N ASN A 159 12.53 17.11 -7.28
CA ASN A 159 12.89 18.28 -6.49
C ASN A 159 12.41 18.20 -5.03
N LEU A 160 11.53 17.25 -4.70
CA LEU A 160 11.16 16.94 -3.31
C LEU A 160 12.31 16.32 -2.50
N GLU A 161 13.34 15.82 -3.16
CA GLU A 161 14.54 15.19 -2.55
C GLU A 161 14.23 14.04 -1.58
N TYR A 162 13.09 13.36 -1.78
CA TYR A 162 12.80 12.10 -1.08
C TYR A 162 13.63 10.96 -1.66
N ASP A 163 13.72 9.86 -0.91
CA ASP A 163 14.39 8.65 -1.39
C ASP A 163 13.61 7.96 -2.54
N GLU A 164 14.25 7.06 -3.27
CA GLU A 164 13.67 6.34 -4.40
C GLU A 164 12.43 5.54 -3.97
N TYR A 165 12.41 5.05 -2.74
CA TYR A 165 11.30 4.30 -2.19
C TYR A 165 9.99 5.09 -2.16
N PHE A 166 10.04 6.40 -1.91
CA PHE A 166 8.86 7.26 -1.94
C PHE A 166 8.22 7.30 -3.34
N TYR A 167 9.02 7.53 -4.37
CA TYR A 167 8.55 7.59 -5.76
C TYR A 167 8.08 6.22 -6.26
N ASP A 168 8.77 5.14 -5.89
CA ASP A 168 8.33 3.78 -6.20
C ASP A 168 6.97 3.46 -5.57
N LYS A 169 6.64 4.04 -4.41
CA LYS A 169 5.29 3.90 -3.83
C LYS A 169 4.21 4.63 -4.61
N ILE A 170 4.52 5.81 -5.14
CA ILE A 170 3.60 6.52 -6.05
C ILE A 170 3.33 5.67 -7.28
N ILE A 171 4.36 5.17 -7.94
CA ILE A 171 4.24 4.31 -9.12
C ILE A 171 3.43 3.03 -8.78
N LYS A 172 3.74 2.39 -7.66
CA LYS A 172 3.08 1.14 -7.23
C LYS A 172 1.58 1.31 -6.98
N VAL A 173 1.15 2.46 -6.49
CA VAL A 173 -0.29 2.74 -6.29
C VAL A 173 -1.02 2.80 -7.63
N SER A 174 -0.40 3.36 -8.67
CA SER A 174 -0.99 3.48 -10.00
C SER A 174 -0.95 2.19 -10.82
N LYS A 175 0.14 1.43 -10.71
CA LYS A 175 0.40 0.21 -11.51
C LYS A 175 0.12 -1.06 -10.70
N LYS A 176 -1.14 -1.34 -10.41
CA LYS A 176 -1.61 -2.37 -9.45
C LYS A 176 -1.00 -3.78 -9.59
N LYS A 177 -0.74 -4.25 -10.81
CA LYS A 177 -0.28 -5.62 -11.11
C LYS A 177 0.89 -5.69 -12.09
N GLU A 178 1.44 -4.55 -12.45
CA GLU A 178 2.40 -4.41 -13.53
C GLU A 178 3.82 -4.27 -12.97
N TYR A 179 4.15 -5.12 -12.02
CA TYR A 179 5.46 -5.10 -11.40
C TYR A 179 5.90 -6.48 -10.92
N ILE A 180 7.21 -6.67 -10.88
CA ILE A 180 7.87 -7.82 -10.25
C ILE A 180 8.13 -7.49 -8.80
N LEU A 181 7.47 -8.19 -7.88
CA LEU A 181 7.71 -8.04 -6.45
C LEU A 181 8.72 -9.09 -5.99
N LEU A 182 9.91 -8.67 -5.58
CA LEU A 182 10.95 -9.55 -5.05
C LEU A 182 10.85 -9.69 -3.52
N ASN A 183 10.49 -8.59 -2.85
CA ASN A 183 10.09 -8.56 -1.44
C ASN A 183 9.19 -7.33 -1.20
N ASN A 184 8.84 -7.03 0.06
CA ASN A 184 7.91 -5.94 0.38
C ASN A 184 8.36 -4.55 -0.13
N ASN A 185 9.66 -4.34 -0.25
CA ASN A 185 10.25 -3.05 -0.61
C ASN A 185 10.93 -3.05 -1.99
N ASN A 186 11.34 -4.22 -2.48
CA ASN A 186 12.06 -4.35 -3.73
C ASN A 186 11.08 -4.65 -4.87
N VAL A 187 10.83 -3.66 -5.69
CA VAL A 187 9.88 -3.71 -6.80
C VAL A 187 10.57 -3.27 -8.09
N ILE A 188 10.22 -3.95 -9.18
CA ILE A 188 10.59 -3.57 -10.54
C ILE A 188 9.29 -3.44 -11.32
N PHE A 189 9.03 -2.26 -11.86
CA PHE A 189 7.86 -1.99 -12.68
C PHE A 189 8.09 -2.40 -14.13
N VAL A 190 7.01 -2.65 -14.82
CA VAL A 190 7.01 -2.99 -16.25
C VAL A 190 6.23 -1.92 -17.01
N ASN A 191 6.79 -1.42 -18.10
CA ASN A 191 6.18 -0.33 -18.87
C ASN A 191 5.17 -0.83 -19.88
N GLU A 192 5.46 -1.94 -20.55
CA GLU A 192 4.56 -2.59 -21.48
C GLU A 192 3.78 -3.72 -20.79
N ILE A 193 2.45 -3.74 -20.99
CA ILE A 193 1.57 -4.63 -20.26
C ILE A 193 0.88 -5.57 -21.22
N GLU A 194 1.10 -6.87 -20.99
CA GLU A 194 0.33 -7.95 -21.60
C GLU A 194 -0.44 -8.71 -20.49
N LYS A 195 -1.73 -8.95 -20.71
CA LYS A 195 -2.54 -9.70 -19.74
C LYS A 195 -2.05 -11.14 -19.58
N GLY A 196 -1.85 -11.56 -18.32
CA GLY A 196 -1.54 -12.95 -18.00
C GLY A 196 -0.04 -13.31 -18.08
N VAL A 197 0.83 -12.34 -18.31
CA VAL A 197 2.28 -12.57 -18.37
C VAL A 197 2.89 -12.61 -16.97
N ASP A 198 3.71 -13.63 -16.71
CA ASP A 198 4.62 -13.65 -15.55
C ASP A 198 5.89 -12.86 -15.92
N TYR A 199 5.92 -11.58 -15.56
CA TYR A 199 7.05 -10.68 -15.89
C TYR A 199 8.37 -11.09 -15.24
N PHE A 200 8.35 -11.77 -14.09
CA PHE A 200 9.59 -12.31 -13.54
C PHE A 200 10.14 -13.43 -14.44
N LYS A 201 9.26 -14.29 -14.92
CA LYS A 201 9.61 -15.35 -15.88
C LYS A 201 10.20 -14.76 -17.15
N GLU A 202 9.54 -13.76 -17.74
CA GLU A 202 10.03 -13.11 -18.96
C GLU A 202 11.38 -12.41 -18.72
N PHE A 203 11.57 -11.73 -17.60
CA PHE A 203 12.84 -11.11 -17.24
C PHE A 203 13.98 -12.13 -17.16
N VAL A 204 13.78 -13.27 -16.49
CA VAL A 204 14.79 -14.33 -16.38
C VAL A 204 15.02 -14.99 -17.75
N LYS A 205 13.98 -15.22 -18.54
CA LYS A 205 14.06 -15.77 -19.88
C LYS A 205 14.91 -14.90 -20.81
N GLU A 206 14.69 -13.59 -20.84
CA GLU A 206 15.51 -12.65 -21.62
C GLU A 206 16.99 -12.73 -21.26
N LYS A 207 17.32 -12.93 -19.97
CA LYS A 207 18.70 -13.12 -19.52
C LYS A 207 19.28 -14.46 -19.99
N LEU A 208 18.46 -15.51 -20.10
CA LEU A 208 18.87 -16.83 -20.57
C LEU A 208 18.91 -16.95 -22.10
N GLU A 209 18.31 -16.02 -22.86
CA GLU A 209 18.36 -16.07 -24.33
C GLU A 209 19.77 -16.00 -24.91
N ARG A 210 20.65 -15.29 -24.22
CA ARG A 210 22.04 -15.08 -24.63
C ARG A 210 23.06 -15.94 -23.87
N LYS A 211 22.61 -16.76 -22.93
CA LYS A 211 23.45 -17.56 -22.05
C LYS A 211 22.82 -18.93 -21.84
N ALA A 212 23.64 -19.98 -21.82
CA ALA A 212 23.18 -21.35 -21.55
C ALA A 212 22.68 -21.52 -20.10
N PHE A 213 23.17 -20.69 -19.18
CA PHE A 213 22.74 -20.61 -17.79
C PHE A 213 23.09 -19.23 -17.20
N ILE A 214 22.49 -18.90 -16.06
CA ILE A 214 22.83 -17.74 -15.25
C ILE A 214 23.11 -18.22 -13.83
N ASN A 215 24.18 -17.75 -13.22
CA ASN A 215 24.40 -17.99 -11.80
C ASN A 215 23.45 -17.14 -10.95
N ILE A 216 23.01 -17.68 -9.81
CA ILE A 216 22.07 -16.99 -8.91
C ILE A 216 22.67 -15.66 -8.40
N TYR A 217 23.97 -15.64 -8.13
CA TYR A 217 24.64 -14.42 -7.65
C TYR A 217 24.74 -13.36 -8.74
N ASP A 218 24.95 -13.76 -10.01
CA ASP A 218 24.90 -12.84 -11.16
C ASP A 218 23.51 -12.24 -11.34
N LEU A 219 22.46 -13.03 -11.12
CA LEU A 219 21.08 -12.54 -11.18
C LEU A 219 20.79 -11.54 -10.05
N ILE A 220 21.20 -11.86 -8.82
CA ILE A 220 21.05 -10.97 -7.67
C ILE A 220 21.88 -9.69 -7.89
N GLY A 221 23.14 -9.81 -8.26
CA GLY A 221 23.99 -8.66 -8.58
C GLY A 221 23.40 -7.76 -9.68
N ASN A 222 22.76 -8.34 -10.69
CA ASN A 222 22.06 -7.56 -11.70
C ASN A 222 20.87 -6.78 -11.16
N PHE A 223 20.13 -7.34 -10.19
CA PHE A 223 19.06 -6.61 -9.51
C PHE A 223 19.60 -5.45 -8.66
N GLU A 224 20.71 -5.69 -7.94
CA GLU A 224 21.36 -4.68 -7.10
C GLU A 224 21.95 -3.55 -7.93
N GLU A 225 22.72 -3.88 -8.96
CA GLU A 225 23.39 -2.89 -9.81
C GLU A 225 22.41 -2.07 -10.65
N LYS A 226 21.47 -2.74 -11.33
CA LYS A 226 20.58 -2.08 -12.29
C LYS A 226 19.41 -1.35 -11.61
N PHE A 227 18.91 -1.89 -10.51
CA PHE A 227 17.71 -1.38 -9.84
C PHE A 227 17.96 -0.88 -8.42
N GLY A 228 19.18 -0.91 -7.91
CA GLY A 228 19.53 -0.47 -6.57
C GLY A 228 18.84 -1.26 -5.46
N LEU A 229 18.42 -2.50 -5.75
CA LEU A 229 17.69 -3.32 -4.79
C LEU A 229 18.64 -3.79 -3.68
N LYS A 230 18.13 -3.82 -2.43
CA LYS A 230 18.91 -4.19 -1.25
C LYS A 230 18.25 -5.33 -0.49
N ASP A 231 19.06 -6.05 0.30
CA ASP A 231 18.58 -7.11 1.20
C ASP A 231 17.76 -8.21 0.48
N LEU A 232 18.18 -8.56 -0.74
CA LEU A 232 17.56 -9.63 -1.51
C LEU A 232 17.90 -10.99 -0.88
N LYS A 233 16.86 -11.72 -0.44
CA LYS A 233 17.04 -13.05 0.13
C LYS A 233 17.15 -14.09 -0.98
N GLU A 234 18.33 -14.67 -1.16
CA GLU A 234 18.62 -15.70 -2.16
C GLU A 234 17.55 -16.81 -2.19
N ALA A 235 17.18 -17.35 -1.03
CA ALA A 235 16.18 -18.41 -0.92
C ALA A 235 14.82 -18.02 -1.55
N LYS A 236 14.39 -16.76 -1.40
CA LYS A 236 13.14 -16.26 -2.00
C LYS A 236 13.25 -16.10 -3.53
N ILE A 237 14.42 -15.69 -4.01
CA ILE A 237 14.67 -15.60 -5.45
C ILE A 237 14.66 -17.01 -6.07
N ILE A 238 15.32 -17.98 -5.43
CA ILE A 238 15.33 -19.39 -5.87
C ILE A 238 13.90 -19.96 -5.89
N GLU A 239 13.11 -19.71 -4.84
CA GLU A 239 11.71 -20.15 -4.80
C GLU A 239 10.92 -19.59 -6.00
N LYS A 240 11.11 -18.31 -6.30
CA LYS A 240 10.44 -17.65 -7.42
C LYS A 240 10.90 -18.20 -8.78
N ILE A 241 12.19 -18.47 -8.96
CA ILE A 241 12.76 -19.11 -10.13
C ILE A 241 12.09 -20.47 -10.38
N ARG A 242 11.99 -21.30 -9.34
CA ARG A 242 11.36 -22.63 -9.44
C ARG A 242 9.87 -22.54 -9.76
N LYS A 243 9.14 -21.60 -9.13
CA LYS A 243 7.72 -21.35 -9.41
C LYS A 243 7.48 -20.89 -10.86
N SER A 244 8.41 -20.14 -11.43
CA SER A 244 8.35 -19.70 -12.83
C SER A 244 8.76 -20.79 -13.84
N GLY A 245 9.08 -22.01 -13.39
CA GLY A 245 9.36 -23.17 -14.24
C GLY A 245 10.81 -23.31 -14.70
N PHE A 246 11.73 -22.53 -14.16
CA PHE A 246 13.16 -22.71 -14.41
C PHE A 246 13.77 -23.80 -13.53
N TYR A 247 14.83 -24.42 -14.02
CA TYR A 247 15.59 -25.39 -13.26
C TYR A 247 16.77 -24.71 -12.55
N TYR A 248 16.85 -24.85 -11.24
CA TYR A 248 17.94 -24.36 -10.39
C TYR A 248 18.68 -25.52 -9.75
N THR A 249 19.99 -25.54 -9.87
CA THR A 249 20.86 -26.54 -9.22
C THR A 249 21.60 -25.97 -8.02
N ASN A 250 21.44 -26.58 -6.86
CA ASN A 250 22.12 -26.19 -5.63
C ASN A 250 23.64 -26.46 -5.68
N ILE A 251 24.10 -27.33 -6.57
CA ILE A 251 25.53 -27.73 -6.67
C ILE A 251 26.36 -26.58 -7.22
N THR A 252 25.88 -25.90 -8.26
CA THR A 252 26.62 -24.84 -8.94
C THR A 252 26.02 -23.45 -8.76
N GLY A 253 24.81 -23.36 -8.18
CA GLY A 253 24.05 -22.11 -8.10
C GLY A 253 23.53 -21.61 -9.45
N ASN A 254 23.48 -22.47 -10.47
CA ASN A 254 23.10 -22.10 -11.82
C ASN A 254 21.62 -22.33 -12.10
N ILE A 255 21.04 -21.45 -12.91
CA ILE A 255 19.68 -21.42 -13.39
C ILE A 255 19.70 -21.76 -14.89
N TYR A 256 18.89 -22.72 -15.30
CA TYR A 256 18.72 -23.18 -16.69
C TYR A 256 17.25 -22.99 -17.11
N LYS A 257 16.98 -22.89 -18.40
CA LYS A 257 15.59 -22.81 -18.90
C LYS A 257 14.73 -23.97 -18.42
N ASN A 258 15.33 -25.20 -18.38
CA ASN A 258 14.68 -26.40 -17.90
C ASN A 258 15.72 -27.48 -17.53
N ILE A 259 15.25 -28.60 -16.96
CA ILE A 259 16.09 -29.73 -16.55
C ILE A 259 16.78 -30.44 -17.73
N TYR A 260 16.20 -30.37 -18.92
CA TYR A 260 16.78 -31.06 -20.10
C TYR A 260 18.05 -30.35 -20.55
N GLU A 261 18.05 -29.04 -20.63
CA GLU A 261 19.26 -28.24 -20.94
C GLU A 261 20.39 -28.47 -19.93
N TYR A 262 20.04 -28.62 -18.65
CA TYR A 262 21.03 -28.99 -17.62
C TYR A 262 21.61 -30.39 -17.88
N LYS A 263 20.78 -31.41 -18.13
CA LYS A 263 21.22 -32.78 -18.38
C LYS A 263 22.09 -32.91 -19.64
N GLU A 264 21.68 -32.28 -20.74
CA GLU A 264 22.48 -32.27 -21.98
C GLU A 264 23.88 -31.69 -21.76
N ARG A 265 24.01 -30.69 -20.89
CA ARG A 265 25.29 -30.09 -20.62
C ARG A 265 26.19 -30.93 -19.74
N ILE A 266 25.65 -31.66 -18.77
CA ILE A 266 26.44 -32.59 -17.95
C ILE A 266 26.92 -33.78 -18.81
N MET A 267 26.13 -34.23 -19.76
CA MET A 267 26.53 -35.33 -20.65
C MET A 267 27.58 -34.95 -21.69
N LYS A 268 27.83 -33.66 -21.88
CA LYS A 268 28.88 -33.13 -22.78
C LYS A 268 30.17 -32.74 -22.06
N LEU A 269 30.22 -32.84 -20.71
CA LEU A 269 31.40 -32.69 -19.89
C LEU A 269 32.05 -34.02 -19.60
#